data_b8425965259f7ae0b8350a91dfda38ad
#
_entry.id   b8425965259f7ae0b8350a91dfda38ad
#
_cell.length_a   1.000
_cell.length_b   1.000
_cell.length_c   1.000
_cell.angle_alpha   90.00
_cell.angle_beta   90.00
_cell.angle_gamma   90.00
#
_symmetry.space_group_name_H-M   'P 1'
#
loop_
_entity.id
_entity.type
_entity.pdbx_description
1 polymer ?
#
loop_
_entity_poly.entity_id
_entity_poly.type
_entity_poly.pdbx_seq_one_letter_code
_entity_poly.pdbx_strand_id
1 'polypeptide(L)'
;WYIGGRDDARRMFGELLKNYEMSTQYVNDTYKNLKLTKGEMYFKAPYTSDLQSSLRHQFKGVDKIQQNYSQVYQDMFVLTMLNGKTKGTYLEIGTADPIYNNNTYLLEKKFNWKGISVEINPLEVEKFLETDRNGPILMLNALNIDYKEELKALTSKNTIDYLQIDCEPADITYQVLEKIPFDDYKFAVITYEHDYYADETKSYRSKSRKFLESKGYIMVVGDIGPDKNSTFEDWWVHPDLVNHEILKVMMDSSEKIKFVGDYMLF
;
A
#
# COMPACT_ATOMS: atom_id res chain seq x y z
N TRP A 1 -9.32 -12.47 15.02
CA TRP A 1 -9.15 -12.11 16.44
C TRP A 1 -8.85 -10.61 16.48
N TYR A 2 -9.76 -9.84 17.03
CA TYR A 2 -9.60 -8.40 17.24
C TYR A 2 -8.69 -8.21 18.46
N ILE A 3 -7.52 -7.66 18.26
CA ILE A 3 -6.62 -7.34 19.37
C ILE A 3 -7.03 -5.98 19.90
N GLY A 4 -7.82 -5.96 20.97
CA GLY A 4 -8.53 -4.79 21.49
C GLY A 4 -7.66 -3.73 22.17
N GLY A 5 -6.34 -3.90 22.27
CA GLY A 5 -5.41 -2.94 22.83
C GLY A 5 -3.96 -3.39 22.67
N ARG A 6 -3.01 -2.44 22.67
CA ARG A 6 -1.57 -2.72 22.49
C ARG A 6 -1.03 -3.73 23.49
N ASP A 7 -1.50 -3.70 24.73
CA ASP A 7 -1.01 -4.60 25.79
C ASP A 7 -1.56 -6.02 25.65
N ASP A 8 -2.80 -6.17 25.19
CA ASP A 8 -3.39 -7.47 24.87
C ASP A 8 -2.72 -8.07 23.63
N ALA A 9 -2.41 -7.26 22.63
CA ALA A 9 -1.66 -7.66 21.44
C ALA A 9 -0.26 -8.20 21.82
N ARG A 10 0.49 -7.48 22.66
CA ARG A 10 1.82 -7.90 23.13
C ARG A 10 1.77 -9.22 23.91
N ARG A 11 0.77 -9.41 24.77
CA ARG A 11 0.60 -10.63 25.53
C ARG A 11 0.32 -11.82 24.63
N MET A 12 -0.66 -11.68 23.72
CA MET A 12 -1.01 -12.74 22.76
C MET A 12 0.15 -13.06 21.82
N PHE A 13 0.91 -12.04 21.39
CA PHE A 13 2.10 -12.22 20.58
C PHE A 13 3.17 -13.03 21.31
N GLY A 14 3.43 -12.73 22.59
CA GLY A 14 4.37 -13.48 23.42
C GLY A 14 3.98 -14.95 23.61
N GLU A 15 2.68 -15.25 23.67
CA GLU A 15 2.17 -16.62 23.73
C GLU A 15 2.27 -17.36 22.39
N LEU A 16 2.01 -16.66 21.27
CA LEU A 16 2.14 -17.21 19.93
C LEU A 16 3.59 -17.52 19.56
N LEU A 17 4.54 -16.63 19.92
CA LEU A 17 5.97 -16.87 19.70
C LEU A 17 6.49 -18.09 20.47
N LYS A 18 5.94 -18.37 21.65
CA LYS A 18 6.29 -19.57 22.43
C LYS A 18 5.81 -20.87 21.80
N ASN A 19 4.76 -20.80 20.98
CA ASN A 19 4.14 -21.95 20.33
C ASN A 19 4.54 -22.14 18.86
N TYR A 20 5.19 -21.13 18.27
CA TYR A 20 5.71 -21.19 16.91
C TYR A 20 7.22 -21.34 16.93
N GLU A 21 7.72 -22.59 16.81
CA GLU A 21 9.07 -22.85 16.34
C GLU A 21 9.19 -22.43 14.86
N MET A 22 9.10 -21.14 14.59
CA MET A 22 9.64 -20.64 13.33
C MET A 22 11.15 -20.73 13.42
N SER A 23 11.72 -21.65 12.66
CA SER A 23 13.16 -21.72 12.56
C SER A 23 13.65 -20.36 12.06
N THR A 24 14.40 -19.66 12.88
CA THR A 24 15.16 -18.45 12.53
C THR A 24 15.94 -18.62 11.23
N GLN A 25 16.14 -19.85 10.81
CA GLN A 25 16.77 -20.28 9.57
C GLN A 25 15.92 -19.93 8.33
N TYR A 26 14.61 -20.15 8.35
CA TYR A 26 13.74 -19.85 7.20
C TYR A 26 13.68 -18.36 6.89
N VAL A 27 13.57 -17.55 7.95
CA VAL A 27 13.58 -16.09 7.82
C VAL A 27 14.93 -15.61 7.28
N ASN A 28 16.04 -16.10 7.85
CA ASN A 28 17.38 -15.76 7.40
C ASN A 28 17.70 -16.22 5.98
N ASP A 29 17.16 -17.37 5.55
CA ASP A 29 17.41 -17.90 4.21
C ASP A 29 16.58 -17.18 3.16
N THR A 30 15.36 -16.75 3.49
CA THR A 30 14.54 -15.88 2.63
C THR A 30 15.22 -14.52 2.44
N TYR A 31 15.70 -13.89 3.50
CA TYR A 31 16.45 -12.62 3.40
C TYR A 31 17.84 -12.75 2.76
N LYS A 32 18.52 -13.89 2.88
CA LYS A 32 19.81 -14.13 2.21
C LYS A 32 19.68 -14.39 0.72
N ASN A 33 18.57 -14.95 0.27
CA ASN A 33 18.31 -15.19 -1.16
C ASN A 33 17.83 -13.92 -1.86
N LEU A 34 17.25 -12.96 -1.13
CA LEU A 34 17.02 -11.58 -1.56
C LEU A 34 18.33 -10.77 -1.41
N LYS A 35 19.41 -11.22 -2.06
CA LYS A 35 20.59 -10.38 -2.30
C LYS A 35 20.29 -9.30 -3.33
N LEU A 36 19.37 -8.45 -3.00
CA LEU A 36 19.29 -7.11 -3.52
C LEU A 36 20.03 -6.24 -2.52
N THR A 37 21.20 -5.79 -2.89
CA THR A 37 21.95 -4.83 -2.09
C THR A 37 21.04 -3.65 -1.79
N LYS A 38 20.96 -3.26 -0.53
CA LYS A 38 20.17 -2.15 0.02
C LYS A 38 20.33 -0.79 -0.70
N GLY A 39 21.05 -0.73 -1.79
CA GLY A 39 21.39 0.49 -2.53
C GLY A 39 20.90 0.55 -3.98
N GLU A 40 20.52 -0.56 -4.59
CA GLU A 40 20.24 -0.61 -6.04
C GLU A 40 18.75 -0.74 -6.42
N MET A 41 17.84 -0.86 -5.44
CA MET A 41 16.39 -0.91 -5.66
C MET A 41 15.70 0.45 -5.55
N TYR A 42 16.40 1.50 -5.28
CA TYR A 42 15.76 2.78 -5.01
C TYR A 42 15.86 3.69 -6.22
N PHE A 43 14.84 3.64 -6.96
CA PHE A 43 14.21 4.67 -7.73
C PHE A 43 14.55 6.02 -7.14
N LYS A 44 14.88 6.99 -7.91
CA LYS A 44 15.22 8.37 -7.54
C LYS A 44 14.95 8.74 -6.08
N ALA A 45 15.79 9.57 -5.53
CA ALA A 45 15.76 10.04 -4.15
C ALA A 45 14.32 10.20 -3.64
N PRO A 46 14.03 9.81 -2.39
CA PRO A 46 12.73 10.03 -1.77
C PRO A 46 12.34 11.50 -1.89
N TYR A 47 11.04 11.78 -1.89
CA TYR A 47 10.55 13.14 -1.81
C TYR A 47 11.11 13.83 -0.56
N THR A 48 11.60 15.04 -0.75
CA THR A 48 11.98 15.95 0.32
C THR A 48 11.34 17.31 0.08
N SER A 49 11.22 18.14 1.13
CA SER A 49 10.49 19.40 1.05
C SER A 49 11.02 20.40 0.01
N ASP A 50 12.29 20.30 -0.37
CA ASP A 50 12.90 21.09 -1.44
C ASP A 50 12.38 20.70 -2.84
N LEU A 51 11.82 19.51 -3.01
CA LEU A 51 11.17 19.07 -4.24
C LEU A 51 9.69 19.49 -4.34
N GLN A 52 9.15 20.19 -3.35
CA GLN A 52 7.73 20.56 -3.33
C GLN A 52 7.30 21.31 -4.59
N SER A 53 8.09 22.29 -5.04
CA SER A 53 7.78 23.08 -6.23
C SER A 53 7.84 22.27 -7.54
N SER A 54 8.48 21.12 -7.51
CA SER A 54 8.60 20.19 -8.64
C SER A 54 7.50 19.15 -8.72
N LEU A 55 6.59 19.10 -7.74
CA LEU A 55 5.45 18.17 -7.82
C LEU A 55 4.55 18.53 -9.00
N ARG A 56 4.19 17.53 -9.79
CA ARG A 56 3.28 17.66 -10.95
C ARG A 56 1.95 18.30 -10.56
N HIS A 57 1.46 18.03 -9.36
CA HIS A 57 0.27 18.65 -8.81
C HIS A 57 0.46 18.95 -7.32
N GLN A 58 0.20 20.21 -6.95
CA GLN A 58 0.24 20.65 -5.56
C GLN A 58 -1.09 20.29 -4.85
N PHE A 59 -1.01 19.84 -3.61
CA PHE A 59 -2.20 19.53 -2.81
C PHE A 59 -2.16 20.19 -1.44
N LYS A 60 -3.29 20.24 -0.76
CA LYS A 60 -3.41 20.91 0.54
C LYS A 60 -2.54 20.22 1.60
N GLY A 61 -1.71 21.00 2.27
CA GLY A 61 -0.86 20.51 3.36
C GLY A 61 0.46 19.85 2.88
N VAL A 62 0.79 19.92 1.60
CA VAL A 62 2.08 19.46 1.08
C VAL A 62 3.27 20.17 1.73
N ASP A 63 3.10 21.44 2.11
CA ASP A 63 4.06 22.26 2.85
C ASP A 63 4.45 21.70 4.22
N LYS A 64 3.66 20.78 4.76
CA LYS A 64 3.90 20.10 6.04
C LYS A 64 4.70 18.79 5.89
N ILE A 65 4.92 18.35 4.66
CA ILE A 65 5.63 17.10 4.37
C ILE A 65 7.12 17.41 4.19
N GLN A 66 7.93 16.86 5.08
CA GLN A 66 9.39 16.95 4.97
C GLN A 66 9.98 15.87 4.08
N GLN A 67 9.40 14.66 4.16
CA GLN A 67 9.77 13.51 3.33
C GLN A 67 8.55 12.58 3.19
N ASN A 68 8.55 11.75 2.15
CA ASN A 68 7.61 10.63 2.03
C ASN A 68 8.18 9.39 2.75
N TYR A 69 7.34 8.38 2.92
CA TYR A 69 7.72 7.14 3.61
C TYR A 69 7.50 5.89 2.75
N SER A 70 6.69 5.99 1.72
CA SER A 70 6.44 4.90 0.79
C SER A 70 7.64 4.62 -0.11
N GLN A 71 7.70 3.42 -0.67
CA GLN A 71 8.81 2.96 -1.52
C GLN A 71 8.96 3.80 -2.79
N VAL A 72 7.84 4.13 -3.45
CA VAL A 72 7.82 4.79 -4.75
C VAL A 72 6.77 5.91 -4.86
N TYR A 73 6.58 6.70 -3.81
CA TYR A 73 5.63 7.82 -3.77
C TYR A 73 4.14 7.44 -3.68
N GLN A 74 3.79 6.23 -3.27
CA GLN A 74 2.39 5.83 -3.14
C GLN A 74 1.61 6.75 -2.19
N ASP A 75 2.19 7.10 -1.05
CA ASP A 75 1.63 8.05 -0.08
C ASP A 75 1.41 9.45 -0.67
N MET A 76 2.37 9.94 -1.47
CA MET A 76 2.26 11.22 -2.17
C MET A 76 1.22 11.17 -3.28
N PHE A 77 1.11 10.06 -4.02
CA PHE A 77 0.08 9.85 -5.03
C PHE A 77 -1.33 9.87 -4.41
N VAL A 78 -1.54 9.14 -3.32
CA VAL A 78 -2.81 9.12 -2.58
C VAL A 78 -3.21 10.54 -2.15
N LEU A 79 -2.27 11.29 -1.54
CA LEU A 79 -2.51 12.65 -1.11
C LEU A 79 -2.79 13.59 -2.29
N THR A 80 -2.10 13.42 -3.42
CA THR A 80 -2.36 14.18 -4.64
C THR A 80 -3.78 13.93 -5.15
N MET A 81 -4.16 12.66 -5.35
CA MET A 81 -5.47 12.31 -5.90
C MET A 81 -6.63 12.77 -5.02
N LEU A 82 -6.42 12.83 -3.70
CA LEU A 82 -7.40 13.25 -2.70
C LEU A 82 -7.20 14.69 -2.20
N ASN A 83 -6.36 15.47 -2.90
CA ASN A 83 -6.09 16.89 -2.61
C ASN A 83 -5.74 17.15 -1.13
N GLY A 84 -4.83 16.34 -0.59
CA GLY A 84 -4.36 16.45 0.79
C GLY A 84 -5.45 16.20 1.83
N LYS A 85 -6.35 15.25 1.55
CA LYS A 85 -7.45 14.91 2.46
C LYS A 85 -6.93 14.56 3.85
N THR A 86 -7.51 15.18 4.87
CA THR A 86 -7.29 14.83 6.27
C THR A 86 -8.42 13.91 6.77
N LYS A 87 -8.13 13.11 7.81
CA LYS A 87 -9.09 12.19 8.42
C LYS A 87 -9.68 11.18 7.42
N GLY A 88 -8.85 10.73 6.47
CA GLY A 88 -9.21 9.69 5.54
C GLY A 88 -9.19 8.30 6.19
N THR A 89 -9.59 7.31 5.42
CA THR A 89 -9.62 5.90 5.82
C THR A 89 -8.79 5.04 4.87
N TYR A 90 -8.11 4.02 5.41
CA TYR A 90 -7.32 3.08 4.61
C TYR A 90 -7.54 1.61 5.03
N LEU A 91 -7.31 0.71 4.08
CA LEU A 91 -7.04 -0.70 4.29
C LEU A 91 -5.68 -1.01 3.67
N GLU A 92 -4.74 -1.44 4.48
CA GLU A 92 -3.37 -1.78 4.11
C GLU A 92 -3.15 -3.28 4.30
N ILE A 93 -2.85 -3.99 3.22
CA ILE A 93 -2.68 -5.45 3.22
C ILE A 93 -1.25 -5.76 2.77
N GLY A 94 -0.47 -6.41 3.65
CA GLY A 94 0.97 -6.55 3.52
C GLY A 94 1.66 -5.27 3.99
N THR A 95 1.66 -5.04 5.30
CA THR A 95 2.19 -3.81 5.91
C THR A 95 3.71 -3.75 5.87
N ALA A 96 4.40 -4.90 6.04
CA ALA A 96 5.84 -5.01 6.22
C ALA A 96 6.35 -4.04 7.31
N ASP A 97 7.45 -3.30 7.06
CA ASP A 97 7.96 -2.33 8.02
C ASP A 97 6.92 -1.21 8.27
N PRO A 98 6.61 -0.88 9.54
CA PRO A 98 5.54 0.07 9.86
C PRO A 98 5.84 1.54 9.54
N ILE A 99 7.07 1.88 9.20
CA ILE A 99 7.53 3.25 8.93
C ILE A 99 8.23 3.37 7.57
N TYR A 100 9.24 2.52 7.32
CA TYR A 100 10.06 2.59 6.12
C TYR A 100 9.43 1.78 5.00
N ASN A 101 9.40 2.35 3.80
CA ASN A 101 8.68 1.78 2.64
C ASN A 101 7.20 1.52 2.94
N ASN A 102 6.61 2.30 3.86
CA ASN A 102 5.23 2.13 4.29
C ASN A 102 4.31 3.16 3.63
N ASN A 103 3.23 2.68 3.04
CA ASN A 103 2.35 3.48 2.21
C ASN A 103 1.33 4.31 3.01
N THR A 104 1.13 4.00 4.29
CA THR A 104 0.09 4.61 5.12
C THR A 104 0.62 5.42 6.30
N TYR A 105 1.89 5.27 6.66
CA TYR A 105 2.49 5.99 7.79
C TYR A 105 2.36 7.51 7.68
N LEU A 106 2.72 8.08 6.51
CA LEU A 106 2.58 9.52 6.26
C LEU A 106 1.12 9.99 6.41
N LEU A 107 0.19 9.20 5.85
CA LEU A 107 -1.26 9.49 5.90
C LEU A 107 -1.77 9.53 7.33
N GLU A 108 -1.36 8.56 8.14
CA GLU A 108 -1.73 8.49 9.54
C GLU A 108 -1.11 9.63 10.36
N LYS A 109 0.20 9.83 10.24
CA LYS A 109 0.95 10.72 11.13
C LYS A 109 0.80 12.21 10.80
N LYS A 110 0.64 12.56 9.55
CA LYS A 110 0.58 13.98 9.11
C LYS A 110 -0.83 14.43 8.70
N PHE A 111 -1.66 13.49 8.23
CA PHE A 111 -3.00 13.80 7.73
C PHE A 111 -4.11 13.22 8.62
N ASN A 112 -3.75 12.59 9.75
CA ASN A 112 -4.69 12.08 10.76
C ASN A 112 -5.68 11.06 10.18
N TRP A 113 -5.18 10.19 9.30
CA TRP A 113 -5.97 9.09 8.76
C TRP A 113 -6.10 7.96 9.78
N LYS A 114 -7.09 7.12 9.60
CA LYS A 114 -7.31 5.89 10.37
C LYS A 114 -7.54 4.73 9.41
N GLY A 115 -7.12 3.57 9.78
CA GLY A 115 -7.30 2.40 8.93
C GLY A 115 -7.02 1.11 9.66
N ILE A 116 -6.93 0.05 8.89
CA ILE A 116 -6.60 -1.29 9.33
C ILE A 116 -5.39 -1.74 8.53
N SER A 117 -4.37 -2.24 9.23
CA SER A 117 -3.19 -2.85 8.64
C SER A 117 -3.25 -4.36 8.84
N VAL A 118 -2.82 -5.12 7.82
CA VAL A 118 -2.78 -6.58 7.83
C VAL A 118 -1.36 -7.04 7.56
N GLU A 119 -0.85 -7.93 8.41
CA GLU A 119 0.49 -8.49 8.28
C GLU A 119 0.51 -9.93 8.81
N ILE A 120 1.17 -10.82 8.08
CA ILE A 120 1.31 -12.22 8.49
C ILE A 120 2.61 -12.48 9.27
N ASN A 121 3.64 -11.65 9.00
CA ASN A 121 4.95 -11.81 9.62
C ASN A 121 4.92 -11.29 11.07
N PRO A 122 5.09 -12.15 12.08
CA PRO A 122 5.02 -11.74 13.47
C PRO A 122 6.10 -10.71 13.86
N LEU A 123 7.26 -10.72 13.22
CA LEU A 123 8.34 -9.76 13.51
C LEU A 123 7.97 -8.34 13.05
N GLU A 124 7.30 -8.22 11.91
CA GLU A 124 6.82 -6.93 11.42
C GLU A 124 5.63 -6.42 12.26
N VAL A 125 4.76 -7.34 12.70
CA VAL A 125 3.68 -6.98 13.66
C VAL A 125 4.27 -6.48 14.98
N GLU A 126 5.31 -7.13 15.51
CA GLU A 126 5.99 -6.67 16.73
C GLU A 126 6.55 -5.26 16.55
N LYS A 127 7.28 -5.01 15.45
CA LYS A 127 7.77 -3.66 15.13
C LYS A 127 6.63 -2.64 15.05
N PHE A 128 5.52 -2.99 14.40
CA PHE A 128 4.35 -2.11 14.30
C PHE A 128 3.82 -1.71 15.68
N LEU A 129 3.70 -2.67 16.60
CA LEU A 129 3.22 -2.45 17.95
C LEU A 129 4.18 -1.61 18.80
N GLU A 130 5.48 -1.59 18.47
CA GLU A 130 6.49 -0.75 19.14
C GLU A 130 6.48 0.70 18.62
N THR A 131 5.84 0.97 17.49
CA THR A 131 5.75 2.32 16.94
C THR A 131 4.65 3.15 17.60
N ASP A 132 4.56 4.42 17.20
CA ASP A 132 3.48 5.33 17.56
C ASP A 132 2.28 5.26 16.59
N ARG A 133 2.18 4.19 15.76
CA ARG A 133 1.00 3.93 14.90
C ARG A 133 -0.25 3.75 15.76
N ASN A 134 -1.37 4.30 15.31
CA ASN A 134 -2.63 4.32 16.08
C ASN A 134 -3.67 3.32 15.57
N GLY A 135 -3.55 2.90 14.31
CA GLY A 135 -4.45 1.92 13.70
C GLY A 135 -4.28 0.51 14.28
N PRO A 136 -5.31 -0.33 14.24
CA PRO A 136 -5.18 -1.75 14.51
C PRO A 136 -4.32 -2.43 13.44
N ILE A 137 -3.55 -3.44 13.88
CA ILE A 137 -2.89 -4.39 12.99
C ILE A 137 -3.46 -5.78 13.22
N LEU A 138 -3.83 -6.46 12.13
CA LEU A 138 -4.34 -7.83 12.15
C LEU A 138 -3.19 -8.77 11.78
N MET A 139 -2.72 -9.56 12.74
CA MET A 139 -1.74 -10.62 12.48
C MET A 139 -2.45 -11.85 11.92
N LEU A 140 -2.80 -11.81 10.64
CA LEU A 140 -3.58 -12.85 9.97
C LEU A 140 -3.09 -13.04 8.53
N ASN A 141 -3.31 -14.25 8.01
CA ASN A 141 -3.21 -14.46 6.58
C ASN A 141 -4.33 -13.66 5.88
N ALA A 142 -3.97 -12.81 4.94
CA ALA A 142 -4.88 -11.95 4.20
C ALA A 142 -6.02 -12.72 3.50
N LEU A 143 -5.80 -13.98 3.13
CA LEU A 143 -6.82 -14.85 2.55
C LEU A 143 -7.92 -15.29 3.54
N ASN A 144 -7.69 -15.15 4.84
CA ASN A 144 -8.59 -15.61 5.90
C ASN A 144 -9.37 -14.49 6.60
N ILE A 145 -9.31 -13.28 6.07
CA ILE A 145 -9.97 -12.11 6.65
C ILE A 145 -11.38 -11.96 6.06
N ASP A 146 -12.33 -11.65 6.91
CA ASP A 146 -13.64 -11.14 6.50
C ASP A 146 -13.56 -9.62 6.34
N TYR A 147 -13.11 -9.19 5.16
CA TYR A 147 -12.94 -7.77 4.85
C TYR A 147 -14.22 -6.96 4.97
N LYS A 148 -15.38 -7.57 4.77
CA LYS A 148 -16.67 -6.86 4.91
C LYS A 148 -16.95 -6.49 6.36
N GLU A 149 -16.72 -7.39 7.30
CA GLU A 149 -16.89 -7.09 8.72
C GLU A 149 -15.82 -6.11 9.23
N GLU A 150 -14.56 -6.24 8.79
CA GLU A 150 -13.49 -5.31 9.17
C GLU A 150 -13.77 -3.88 8.67
N LEU A 151 -14.19 -3.73 7.41
CA LEU A 151 -14.51 -2.41 6.85
C LEU A 151 -15.76 -1.80 7.49
N LYS A 152 -16.75 -2.61 7.87
CA LYS A 152 -17.91 -2.16 8.62
C LYS A 152 -17.54 -1.66 10.03
N ALA A 153 -16.56 -2.29 10.67
CA ALA A 153 -16.03 -1.82 11.95
C ALA A 153 -15.24 -0.50 11.80
N LEU A 154 -14.52 -0.33 10.68
CA LEU A 154 -13.74 0.87 10.39
C LEU A 154 -14.61 2.11 10.14
N THR A 155 -15.69 1.96 9.37
CA THR A 155 -16.54 3.08 8.94
C THR A 155 -17.97 2.67 8.67
N SER A 156 -18.89 3.60 8.91
CA SER A 156 -20.30 3.45 8.52
C SER A 156 -20.59 3.79 7.05
N LYS A 157 -19.56 4.24 6.30
CA LYS A 157 -19.67 4.57 4.89
C LYS A 157 -19.34 3.36 4.03
N ASN A 158 -19.88 3.32 2.84
CA ASN A 158 -19.54 2.35 1.82
C ASN A 158 -18.35 2.79 0.93
N THR A 159 -17.55 3.75 1.42
CA THR A 159 -16.38 4.29 0.72
C THR A 159 -15.18 4.32 1.65
N ILE A 160 -14.04 3.85 1.14
CA ILE A 160 -12.72 3.87 1.76
C ILE A 160 -11.83 4.74 0.89
N ASP A 161 -10.98 5.55 1.49
CA ASP A 161 -10.15 6.48 0.74
C ASP A 161 -8.95 5.82 0.06
N TYR A 162 -8.37 4.81 0.70
CA TYR A 162 -7.20 4.13 0.17
C TYR A 162 -7.21 2.63 0.45
N LEU A 163 -6.89 1.84 -0.58
CA LEU A 163 -6.61 0.42 -0.50
C LEU A 163 -5.19 0.16 -1.02
N GLN A 164 -4.36 -0.45 -0.20
CA GLN A 164 -3.06 -0.98 -0.60
C GLN A 164 -3.12 -2.50 -0.51
N ILE A 165 -2.69 -3.17 -1.58
CA ILE A 165 -2.56 -4.63 -1.62
C ILE A 165 -1.18 -4.98 -2.14
N ASP A 166 -0.39 -5.59 -1.28
CA ASP A 166 0.97 -6.00 -1.52
C ASP A 166 1.26 -7.25 -0.67
N CYS A 167 1.02 -8.41 -1.25
CA CYS A 167 1.28 -9.71 -0.64
C CYS A 167 2.19 -10.53 -1.56
N GLU A 168 3.10 -11.27 -1.02
CA GLU A 168 3.93 -12.19 -1.79
C GLU A 168 3.43 -13.65 -1.63
N PRO A 169 3.47 -14.42 -2.69
CA PRO A 169 3.76 -14.09 -4.10
C PRO A 169 2.54 -13.51 -4.85
N ALA A 170 2.74 -13.09 -6.11
CA ALA A 170 1.74 -12.40 -6.96
C ALA A 170 0.38 -13.11 -7.08
N ASP A 171 0.33 -14.44 -7.03
CA ASP A 171 -0.91 -15.21 -7.06
C ASP A 171 -1.71 -15.03 -5.76
N ILE A 172 -1.05 -14.90 -4.63
CA ILE A 172 -1.70 -14.59 -3.33
C ILE A 172 -2.25 -13.18 -3.37
N THR A 173 -1.49 -12.19 -3.84
CA THR A 173 -1.97 -10.81 -4.01
C THR A 173 -3.24 -10.77 -4.87
N TYR A 174 -3.28 -11.52 -5.96
CA TYR A 174 -4.46 -11.59 -6.81
C TYR A 174 -5.66 -12.28 -6.13
N GLN A 175 -5.44 -13.38 -5.40
CA GLN A 175 -6.50 -14.04 -4.63
C GLN A 175 -7.06 -13.12 -3.52
N VAL A 176 -6.22 -12.31 -2.88
CA VAL A 176 -6.65 -11.30 -1.92
C VAL A 176 -7.51 -10.23 -2.61
N LEU A 177 -7.08 -9.73 -3.78
CA LEU A 177 -7.85 -8.76 -4.56
C LEU A 177 -9.29 -9.25 -4.84
N GLU A 178 -9.45 -10.54 -5.19
CA GLU A 178 -10.77 -11.14 -5.44
C GLU A 178 -11.66 -11.25 -4.19
N LYS A 179 -11.05 -11.21 -2.98
CA LYS A 179 -11.79 -11.25 -1.70
C LYS A 179 -12.23 -9.87 -1.22
N ILE A 180 -11.69 -8.81 -1.77
CA ILE A 180 -12.11 -7.45 -1.40
C ILE A 180 -13.56 -7.22 -1.82
N PRO A 181 -14.43 -6.74 -0.90
CA PRO A 181 -15.86 -6.61 -1.16
C PRO A 181 -16.19 -5.37 -2.03
N PHE A 182 -15.73 -5.36 -3.29
CA PHE A 182 -15.94 -4.25 -4.24
C PHE A 182 -17.41 -3.99 -4.58
N ASP A 183 -18.28 -4.97 -4.37
CA ASP A 183 -19.73 -4.80 -4.61
C ASP A 183 -20.41 -4.04 -3.46
N ASP A 184 -19.81 -4.07 -2.26
CA ASP A 184 -20.31 -3.38 -1.06
C ASP A 184 -19.58 -2.06 -0.81
N TYR A 185 -18.30 -1.95 -1.19
CA TYR A 185 -17.42 -0.82 -0.91
C TYR A 185 -16.70 -0.31 -2.17
N LYS A 186 -16.57 1.02 -2.27
CA LYS A 186 -15.72 1.67 -3.26
C LYS A 186 -14.48 2.24 -2.59
N PHE A 187 -13.34 2.09 -3.23
CA PHE A 187 -12.06 2.65 -2.78
C PHE A 187 -11.68 3.83 -3.68
N ALA A 188 -11.33 4.98 -3.10
CA ALA A 188 -11.02 6.14 -3.93
C ALA A 188 -9.71 5.98 -4.68
N VAL A 189 -8.68 5.48 -4.02
CA VAL A 189 -7.35 5.20 -4.59
C VAL A 189 -6.96 3.77 -4.24
N ILE A 190 -6.34 3.07 -5.19
CA ILE A 190 -5.77 1.73 -4.99
C ILE A 190 -4.35 1.72 -5.51
N THR A 191 -3.41 1.21 -4.72
CA THR A 191 -2.10 0.75 -5.19
C THR A 191 -2.07 -0.77 -5.11
N TYR A 192 -1.73 -1.39 -6.22
CA TYR A 192 -1.81 -2.84 -6.36
C TYR A 192 -0.49 -3.39 -6.88
N GLU A 193 0.18 -4.16 -6.06
CA GLU A 193 1.42 -4.84 -6.43
C GLU A 193 1.11 -6.14 -7.17
N HIS A 194 1.60 -6.25 -8.39
CA HIS A 194 1.40 -7.40 -9.26
C HIS A 194 2.66 -8.23 -9.49
N ASP A 195 3.79 -7.76 -9.00
CA ASP A 195 5.09 -8.44 -9.05
C ASP A 195 5.43 -9.05 -10.41
N TYR A 196 5.15 -8.32 -11.48
CA TYR A 196 5.34 -8.89 -12.83
C TYR A 196 6.75 -9.44 -13.05
N TYR A 197 7.75 -8.86 -12.40
CA TYR A 197 9.13 -9.34 -12.49
C TYR A 197 9.31 -10.74 -11.89
N ALA A 198 8.58 -11.08 -10.83
CA ALA A 198 8.65 -12.34 -10.10
C ALA A 198 7.55 -13.34 -10.51
N ASP A 199 6.47 -12.88 -11.17
CA ASP A 199 5.39 -13.76 -11.66
C ASP A 199 5.90 -14.65 -12.81
N GLU A 200 6.13 -15.92 -12.54
CA GLU A 200 6.58 -16.91 -13.54
C GLU A 200 5.59 -17.04 -14.71
N THR A 201 4.31 -16.91 -14.44
CA THR A 201 3.23 -17.03 -15.45
C THR A 201 3.04 -15.77 -16.27
N LYS A 202 3.56 -14.64 -15.78
CA LYS A 202 3.35 -13.29 -16.35
C LYS A 202 1.87 -12.92 -16.56
N SER A 203 0.97 -13.52 -15.76
CA SER A 203 -0.47 -13.42 -15.98
C SER A 203 -1.21 -12.52 -14.98
N TYR A 204 -0.70 -12.38 -13.75
CA TYR A 204 -1.44 -11.72 -12.67
C TYR A 204 -1.60 -10.23 -12.90
N ARG A 205 -0.62 -9.55 -13.49
CA ARG A 205 -0.77 -8.16 -13.92
C ARG A 205 -1.96 -7.96 -14.86
N SER A 206 -2.10 -8.79 -15.88
CA SER A 206 -3.21 -8.67 -16.82
C SER A 206 -4.55 -9.09 -16.23
N LYS A 207 -4.56 -10.03 -15.30
CA LYS A 207 -5.77 -10.45 -14.58
C LYS A 207 -6.27 -9.35 -13.64
N SER A 208 -5.37 -8.77 -12.82
CA SER A 208 -5.73 -7.68 -11.91
C SER A 208 -6.23 -6.44 -12.63
N ARG A 209 -5.61 -6.07 -13.76
CA ARG A 209 -6.07 -4.96 -14.60
C ARG A 209 -7.51 -5.19 -15.09
N LYS A 210 -7.79 -6.34 -15.68
CA LYS A 210 -9.16 -6.69 -16.14
C LYS A 210 -10.16 -6.71 -14.98
N PHE A 211 -9.75 -7.21 -13.83
CA PHE A 211 -10.60 -7.26 -12.65
C PHE A 211 -10.96 -5.84 -12.17
N LEU A 212 -9.97 -4.96 -11.95
CA LEU A 212 -10.21 -3.60 -11.48
C LEU A 212 -10.99 -2.76 -12.49
N GLU A 213 -10.68 -2.88 -13.79
CA GLU A 213 -11.47 -2.25 -14.85
C GLU A 213 -12.93 -2.70 -14.83
N SER A 214 -13.19 -4.01 -14.58
CA SER A 214 -14.56 -4.54 -14.48
C SER A 214 -15.33 -4.00 -13.28
N LYS A 215 -14.61 -3.53 -12.23
CA LYS A 215 -15.18 -2.86 -11.07
C LYS A 215 -15.29 -1.35 -11.22
N GLY A 216 -14.97 -0.80 -12.40
CA GLY A 216 -15.12 0.62 -12.74
C GLY A 216 -13.95 1.51 -12.36
N TYR A 217 -12.80 0.93 -12.04
CA TYR A 217 -11.57 1.68 -11.74
C TYR A 217 -10.85 2.10 -13.02
N ILE A 218 -10.16 3.23 -12.93
CA ILE A 218 -9.30 3.77 -13.98
C ILE A 218 -7.84 3.64 -13.52
N MET A 219 -7.01 3.01 -14.33
CA MET A 219 -5.56 2.99 -14.12
C MET A 219 -4.99 4.37 -14.44
N VAL A 220 -4.40 5.02 -13.45
CA VAL A 220 -3.77 6.34 -13.60
C VAL A 220 -2.33 6.19 -14.05
N VAL A 221 -1.62 5.27 -13.42
CA VAL A 221 -0.24 4.92 -13.75
C VAL A 221 -0.11 3.40 -13.70
N GLY A 222 0.48 2.82 -14.72
CA GLY A 222 0.77 1.39 -14.77
C GLY A 222 2.25 1.11 -14.93
N ASP A 223 2.62 -0.13 -14.67
CA ASP A 223 3.99 -0.62 -14.88
C ASP A 223 5.06 0.14 -14.11
N ILE A 224 4.78 0.45 -12.86
CA ILE A 224 5.74 1.07 -11.96
C ILE A 224 6.88 0.09 -11.68
N GLY A 225 8.11 0.54 -11.87
CA GLY A 225 9.30 -0.29 -11.69
C GLY A 225 10.57 0.40 -12.15
N PRO A 226 11.76 -0.20 -11.88
CA PRO A 226 13.05 0.34 -12.29
C PRO A 226 13.29 0.26 -13.80
N ASP A 227 12.67 -0.72 -14.46
CA ASP A 227 12.74 -0.93 -15.90
C ASP A 227 11.52 -1.77 -16.37
N LYS A 228 11.37 -1.93 -17.68
CA LYS A 228 10.23 -2.65 -18.30
C LYS A 228 10.09 -4.14 -17.89
N ASN A 229 11.15 -4.75 -17.41
CA ASN A 229 11.15 -6.17 -17.02
C ASN A 229 10.93 -6.35 -15.52
N SER A 230 11.13 -5.26 -14.75
CA SER A 230 11.11 -5.23 -13.29
C SER A 230 9.94 -4.40 -12.76
N THR A 231 8.84 -4.35 -13.52
CA THR A 231 7.62 -3.67 -13.07
C THR A 231 6.91 -4.49 -12.00
N PHE A 232 6.39 -3.81 -10.99
CA PHE A 232 5.79 -4.48 -9.84
C PHE A 232 4.41 -3.95 -9.45
N GLU A 233 4.06 -2.69 -9.75
CA GLU A 233 2.85 -2.06 -9.20
C GLU A 233 2.10 -1.24 -10.25
N ASP A 234 0.77 -1.13 -10.08
CA ASP A 234 -0.14 -0.24 -10.80
C ASP A 234 -0.95 0.62 -9.82
N TRP A 235 -1.26 1.87 -10.19
CA TRP A 235 -2.06 2.80 -9.40
C TRP A 235 -3.39 3.13 -10.05
N TRP A 236 -4.44 3.03 -9.27
CA TRP A 236 -5.82 3.09 -9.72
C TRP A 236 -6.64 4.08 -8.92
N VAL A 237 -7.70 4.60 -9.53
CA VAL A 237 -8.69 5.42 -8.85
C VAL A 237 -10.12 5.02 -9.23
N HIS A 238 -11.06 5.26 -8.31
CA HIS A 238 -12.47 5.24 -8.67
C HIS A 238 -12.87 6.66 -9.13
N PRO A 239 -13.33 6.85 -10.39
CA PRO A 239 -13.56 8.19 -10.94
C PRO A 239 -14.59 9.01 -10.17
N ASP A 240 -15.61 8.37 -9.57
CA ASP A 240 -16.62 9.08 -8.77
C ASP A 240 -16.10 9.64 -7.44
N LEU A 241 -14.91 9.21 -6.98
CA LEU A 241 -14.39 9.52 -5.64
C LEU A 241 -13.18 10.45 -5.64
N VAL A 242 -12.66 10.80 -6.81
CA VAL A 242 -11.52 11.70 -6.98
C VAL A 242 -11.89 12.96 -7.73
N ASN A 243 -11.08 14.00 -7.61
CA ASN A 243 -11.29 15.23 -8.37
C ASN A 243 -10.88 15.03 -9.84
N HIS A 244 -11.80 15.22 -10.80
CA HIS A 244 -11.56 15.03 -12.22
C HIS A 244 -10.49 15.95 -12.81
N GLU A 245 -10.32 17.17 -12.29
CA GLU A 245 -9.26 18.07 -12.74
C GLU A 245 -7.88 17.56 -12.33
N ILE A 246 -7.76 17.03 -11.10
CA ILE A 246 -6.55 16.39 -10.63
C ILE A 246 -6.29 15.12 -11.44
N LEU A 247 -7.31 14.29 -11.61
CA LEU A 247 -7.20 13.07 -12.41
C LEU A 247 -6.67 13.37 -13.81
N LYS A 248 -7.21 14.38 -14.47
CA LYS A 248 -6.78 14.79 -15.82
C LYS A 248 -5.29 15.18 -15.88
N VAL A 249 -4.79 15.88 -14.86
CA VAL A 249 -3.37 16.27 -14.76
C VAL A 249 -2.50 15.04 -14.50
N MET A 250 -2.99 14.11 -13.67
CA MET A 250 -2.23 12.95 -13.23
C MET A 250 -2.31 11.75 -14.19
N MET A 251 -3.26 11.73 -15.13
CA MET A 251 -3.33 10.66 -16.12
C MET A 251 -2.04 10.57 -16.92
N ASP A 252 -1.43 9.40 -16.89
CA ASP A 252 -0.25 9.14 -17.70
C ASP A 252 -0.68 8.82 -19.16
N SER A 253 -0.35 9.75 -20.05
CA SER A 253 -0.64 9.60 -21.49
C SER A 253 0.52 8.91 -22.24
N SER A 254 1.61 8.53 -21.58
CA SER A 254 2.76 7.96 -22.24
C SER A 254 2.82 6.44 -22.07
N GLU A 255 3.09 5.74 -23.17
CA GLU A 255 3.37 4.30 -23.21
C GLU A 255 4.77 3.94 -22.63
N LYS A 256 5.51 4.91 -22.10
CA LYS A 256 6.85 4.69 -21.57
C LYS A 256 6.79 4.34 -20.11
N ILE A 257 7.49 3.29 -19.73
CA ILE A 257 7.76 2.95 -18.33
C ILE A 257 8.49 4.13 -17.69
N LYS A 258 7.97 4.57 -16.57
CA LYS A 258 8.50 5.72 -15.86
C LYS A 258 9.03 5.31 -14.50
N PHE A 259 10.16 5.89 -14.17
CA PHE A 259 10.49 6.00 -12.74
C PHE A 259 9.44 6.89 -12.08
N VAL A 260 8.91 6.44 -10.97
CA VAL A 260 7.81 7.14 -10.30
C VAL A 260 8.18 8.55 -9.88
N GLY A 261 9.45 8.78 -9.53
CA GLY A 261 9.96 10.12 -9.29
C GLY A 261 9.78 11.05 -10.49
N ASP A 262 10.01 10.55 -11.73
CA ASP A 262 9.79 11.33 -12.96
C ASP A 262 8.30 11.55 -13.26
N TYR A 263 7.44 10.65 -12.78
CA TYR A 263 6.00 10.78 -12.92
C TYR A 263 5.41 11.79 -11.93
N MET A 264 5.83 11.75 -10.68
CA MET A 264 5.33 12.63 -9.61
C MET A 264 5.95 14.02 -9.63
N LEU A 265 7.15 14.18 -10.21
CA LEU A 265 7.90 15.42 -10.31
C LEU A 265 8.03 15.87 -11.78
N PHE A 266 8.06 17.17 -12.02
CA PHE A 266 8.37 17.74 -13.35
C PHE A 266 9.86 17.73 -13.63
#